data_af777e32166bc9a1ad6c2caeec14f655
#
_entry.id   af777e32166bc9a1ad6c2caeec14f655
#
_cell.length_a   1.000
_cell.length_b   1.000
_cell.length_c   1.000
_cell.angle_alpha   90.00
_cell.angle_beta   90.00
_cell.angle_gamma   90.00
#
_symmetry.space_group_name_H-M   'P 1'
#
loop_
_entity.id
_entity.type
_entity.pdbx_description
1 polymer ?
#
loop_
_entity_poly.entity_id
_entity_poly.type
_entity_poly.pdbx_seq_one_letter_code
_entity_poly.pdbx_strand_id
1 'polypeptide(L)'
;MKHKRLNRDGWGFSYYPYYQMRIEDELFHGTACLIKLTDGEDNYWETPKAGRVQVTGAGMSWLELVPDDTARVITIMYFPAGTHDKERYNYPTLTDQRFQPSIYYVDITEGIEYDEYGIITYIDKYLDVIFTPEGDVKVDDRDELDAAYVSGELTKEQYDAALQECDSILKEYCKDISKTDAWCAKIREIVEEKIKDGEPIKPCKEVLELHKSKLYKVTSKFVEKVREILGDNLTGIYLHGSAVMGCYNPDKSDIDLIVVVNDPMPDEVKRKFMDMVIALNEEGPAKGIEMSIVTKAVCCPFVYPTPFELHFSIMHTAWYKDNPEDYVKKMNGTDADLAAHFTIIKKRGKSLYGASIDEIFAEVPKADYIDSIWNDVVGAKEEITDDPMYLILNLARVLAYLKEDLVLSKKEGGEWALNNLPEKYHGLVQDAMREYTENTDISYDTDIAKEYAGYMLEQIASEREEQI
;
A
#
# COMPACT_ATOMS: atom_id res chain seq x y z
N MET A 1 -14.09 21.40 8.71
CA MET A 1 -12.60 21.41 8.73
C MET A 1 -12.08 19.98 8.71
N LYS A 2 -11.03 19.69 7.95
CA LYS A 2 -10.42 18.34 7.82
C LYS A 2 -9.21 18.23 8.75
N HIS A 3 -9.02 17.07 9.38
CA HIS A 3 -7.81 16.78 10.16
C HIS A 3 -6.81 16.05 9.27
N LYS A 4 -5.61 16.57 9.16
CA LYS A 4 -4.51 15.99 8.36
C LYS A 4 -3.32 15.67 9.25
N ARG A 5 -2.83 14.43 9.21
CA ARG A 5 -1.63 13.99 9.95
C ARG A 5 -0.38 14.21 9.09
N LEU A 6 0.72 14.65 9.71
CA LEU A 6 1.97 14.91 9.00
C LEU A 6 2.65 13.64 8.45
N ASN A 7 2.31 12.46 8.93
CA ASN A 7 2.79 11.21 8.33
C ASN A 7 2.05 10.83 7.03
N ARG A 8 1.06 11.66 6.64
CA ARG A 8 0.27 11.50 5.40
C ARG A 8 -0.36 10.10 5.24
N ASP A 9 -0.86 9.54 6.33
CA ASP A 9 -1.56 8.25 6.31
C ASP A 9 -2.79 8.25 5.39
N GLY A 10 -3.51 9.36 5.29
CA GLY A 10 -4.60 9.55 4.33
C GLY A 10 -4.18 9.44 2.85
N TRP A 11 -2.88 9.56 2.54
CA TRP A 11 -2.29 9.30 1.22
C TRP A 11 -1.72 7.88 1.09
N GLY A 12 -1.91 7.04 2.11
CA GLY A 12 -1.33 5.71 2.15
C GLY A 12 0.18 5.69 2.47
N PHE A 13 0.74 6.78 3.04
CA PHE A 13 2.17 6.91 3.31
C PHE A 13 2.62 6.32 4.66
N SER A 14 1.72 5.72 5.42
CA SER A 14 2.02 5.15 6.74
C SER A 14 3.11 4.07 6.77
N TYR A 15 3.48 3.51 5.62
CA TYR A 15 4.56 2.50 5.50
C TYR A 15 5.93 3.09 5.22
N TYR A 16 6.00 4.39 4.84
CA TYR A 16 7.27 5.01 4.48
C TYR A 16 8.04 5.45 5.71
N PRO A 17 9.38 5.46 5.65
CA PRO A 17 10.19 6.05 6.69
C PRO A 17 9.76 7.50 6.96
N TYR A 18 9.34 7.76 8.18
CA TYR A 18 8.87 9.05 8.67
C TYR A 18 9.76 9.51 9.82
N TYR A 19 10.24 10.73 9.74
CA TYR A 19 11.07 11.37 10.76
C TYR A 19 10.42 12.66 11.19
N GLN A 20 10.34 12.91 12.50
CA GLN A 20 9.81 14.13 13.07
C GLN A 20 10.80 14.64 14.11
N MET A 21 11.20 15.89 14.00
CA MET A 21 12.18 16.48 14.88
C MET A 21 11.89 17.94 15.15
N ARG A 22 12.30 18.40 16.30
CA ARG A 22 12.31 19.80 16.66
C ARG A 22 13.57 20.47 16.12
N ILE A 23 13.42 21.65 15.49
CA ILE A 23 14.52 22.52 15.08
C ILE A 23 14.37 23.86 15.81
N GLU A 24 15.42 24.28 16.47
CA GLU A 24 15.53 25.56 17.18
C GLU A 24 16.83 26.20 16.72
N ASP A 25 16.78 26.85 15.58
CA ASP A 25 17.92 27.47 14.91
C ASP A 25 17.52 28.87 14.44
N GLU A 26 18.50 29.77 14.25
CA GLU A 26 18.24 31.14 13.71
C GLU A 26 17.51 31.12 12.37
N LEU A 27 17.61 30.02 11.63
CA LEU A 27 17.00 29.82 10.33
C LEU A 27 15.54 29.35 10.41
N PHE A 28 15.22 28.52 11.42
CA PHE A 28 13.89 27.93 11.58
C PHE A 28 13.62 27.54 13.03
N HIS A 29 12.48 28.00 13.56
CA HIS A 29 11.92 27.58 14.84
C HIS A 29 10.63 26.83 14.57
N GLY A 30 10.60 25.53 14.87
CA GLY A 30 9.41 24.72 14.59
C GLY A 30 9.70 23.23 14.55
N THR A 31 8.73 22.48 14.08
CA THR A 31 8.88 21.05 13.83
C THR A 31 9.09 20.79 12.34
N ALA A 32 10.14 20.03 12.01
CA ALA A 32 10.36 19.51 10.68
C ALA A 32 10.05 18.02 10.61
N CYS A 33 9.36 17.61 9.57
CA CYS A 33 9.06 16.20 9.29
C CYS A 33 9.57 15.83 7.92
N LEU A 34 10.09 14.60 7.77
CA LEU A 34 10.56 14.07 6.51
C LEU A 34 9.96 12.70 6.25
N ILE A 35 9.29 12.55 5.10
CA ILE A 35 8.81 11.28 4.58
C ILE A 35 9.70 10.89 3.40
N LYS A 36 10.21 9.66 3.37
CA LYS A 36 10.99 9.12 2.25
C LYS A 36 10.16 8.07 1.52
N LEU A 37 9.70 8.39 0.32
CA LEU A 37 8.91 7.48 -0.52
C LEU A 37 9.87 6.47 -1.14
N THR A 38 9.93 5.27 -0.58
CA THR A 38 10.86 4.22 -1.03
C THR A 38 10.37 3.49 -2.28
N ASP A 39 9.08 3.51 -2.50
CA ASP A 39 8.36 2.94 -3.63
C ASP A 39 7.09 3.76 -3.90
N GLY A 40 6.21 3.30 -4.76
CA GLY A 40 4.90 3.89 -5.02
C GLY A 40 4.74 4.42 -6.43
N GLU A 41 3.51 4.69 -6.79
CA GLU A 41 3.15 5.18 -8.11
C GLU A 41 3.56 6.63 -8.33
N ASP A 42 3.92 6.93 -9.56
CA ASP A 42 4.18 8.28 -10.01
C ASP A 42 2.86 9.03 -10.19
N ASN A 43 2.60 10.02 -9.34
CA ASN A 43 1.47 10.94 -9.53
C ASN A 43 1.97 12.31 -9.93
N TYR A 44 1.18 12.99 -10.76
CA TYR A 44 1.53 14.26 -11.36
C TYR A 44 0.39 15.26 -11.26
N TRP A 45 0.75 16.52 -11.07
CA TRP A 45 -0.15 17.65 -11.19
C TRP A 45 0.20 18.49 -12.42
N GLU A 46 -0.82 19.09 -13.03
CA GLU A 46 -0.62 19.98 -14.17
C GLU A 46 -0.55 21.44 -13.69
N THR A 47 0.48 22.14 -14.12
CA THR A 47 0.69 23.56 -13.80
C THR A 47 0.96 24.36 -15.07
N PRO A 48 0.58 25.66 -15.10
CA PRO A 48 0.67 26.46 -16.34
C PRO A 48 2.08 26.65 -16.90
N LYS A 49 3.11 26.82 -16.04
CA LYS A 49 4.48 27.07 -16.45
C LYS A 49 5.38 25.85 -16.37
N ALA A 50 5.31 25.11 -15.24
CA ALA A 50 6.09 23.90 -15.05
C ALA A 50 5.54 22.72 -15.83
N GLY A 51 4.28 22.79 -16.31
CA GLY A 51 3.62 21.69 -16.99
C GLY A 51 3.28 20.56 -16.02
N ARG A 52 3.65 19.33 -16.37
CA ARG A 52 3.39 18.14 -15.55
C ARG A 52 4.45 18.00 -14.47
N VAL A 53 4.07 18.17 -13.20
CA VAL A 53 4.96 18.17 -12.04
C VAL A 53 4.70 16.91 -11.20
N GLN A 54 5.75 16.14 -10.93
CA GLN A 54 5.65 14.94 -10.11
C GLN A 54 5.47 15.28 -8.63
N VAL A 55 4.49 14.66 -7.99
CA VAL A 55 4.17 14.86 -6.56
C VAL A 55 4.45 13.63 -5.71
N THR A 56 4.31 12.42 -6.28
CA THR A 56 4.73 11.15 -5.66
C THR A 56 5.50 10.29 -6.64
N GLY A 57 6.24 9.32 -6.13
CA GLY A 57 6.99 8.34 -6.91
C GLY A 57 8.18 7.79 -6.13
N ALA A 58 8.70 6.65 -6.58
CA ALA A 58 9.82 5.99 -5.92
C ALA A 58 11.07 6.89 -5.80
N GLY A 59 11.61 6.99 -4.60
CA GLY A 59 12.78 7.81 -4.29
C GLY A 59 12.49 9.29 -4.03
N MET A 60 11.25 9.76 -4.24
CA MET A 60 10.83 11.10 -3.82
C MET A 60 10.80 11.23 -2.30
N SER A 61 10.75 12.46 -1.83
CA SER A 61 10.59 12.74 -0.41
C SER A 61 9.81 14.02 -0.18
N TRP A 62 9.05 14.05 0.92
CA TRP A 62 8.31 15.22 1.37
C TRP A 62 8.91 15.74 2.65
N LEU A 63 9.37 16.99 2.62
CA LEU A 63 9.76 17.75 3.80
C LEU A 63 8.58 18.61 4.22
N GLU A 64 8.15 18.47 5.45
CA GLU A 64 7.04 19.24 6.01
C GLU A 64 7.58 20.11 7.15
N LEU A 65 7.26 21.39 7.10
CA LEU A 65 7.69 22.38 8.08
C LEU A 65 6.47 22.96 8.78
N VAL A 66 6.47 22.89 10.11
CA VAL A 66 5.45 23.47 11.00
C VAL A 66 6.14 24.56 11.83
N PRO A 67 6.13 25.83 11.37
CA PRO A 67 6.68 26.93 12.13
C PRO A 67 5.84 27.20 13.39
N ASP A 68 6.49 27.64 14.49
CA ASP A 68 5.80 27.88 15.76
C ASP A 68 4.84 29.06 15.74
N ASP A 69 5.21 30.11 15.05
CA ASP A 69 4.55 31.42 15.13
C ASP A 69 3.58 31.68 14.00
N THR A 70 3.21 30.65 13.23
CA THR A 70 2.33 30.79 12.05
C THR A 70 1.25 29.74 12.01
N ALA A 71 0.15 30.04 11.31
CA ALA A 71 -0.97 29.12 11.14
C ALA A 71 -0.87 28.37 9.79
N ARG A 72 0.29 27.72 9.54
CA ARG A 72 0.57 27.03 8.27
C ARG A 72 1.38 25.76 8.44
N VAL A 73 1.24 24.85 7.48
CA VAL A 73 2.13 23.72 7.26
C VAL A 73 2.68 23.83 5.83
N ILE A 74 4.00 23.78 5.68
CA ILE A 74 4.66 23.92 4.40
C ILE A 74 5.17 22.55 3.98
N THR A 75 4.63 21.97 2.93
CA THR A 75 5.07 20.70 2.34
C THR A 75 5.92 20.99 1.10
N ILE A 76 7.16 20.56 1.10
CA ILE A 76 8.06 20.63 -0.04
C ILE A 76 8.26 19.22 -0.57
N MET A 77 7.83 18.97 -1.79
CA MET A 77 8.02 17.68 -2.46
C MET A 77 9.32 17.75 -3.28
N TYR A 78 10.20 16.76 -3.09
CA TYR A 78 11.49 16.71 -3.75
C TYR A 78 11.58 15.51 -4.68
N PHE A 79 12.17 15.72 -5.86
CA PHE A 79 12.56 14.64 -6.76
C PHE A 79 13.55 13.67 -6.09
N PRO A 80 13.68 12.44 -6.61
CA PRO A 80 14.70 11.51 -6.15
C PRO A 80 16.09 12.12 -6.21
N ALA A 81 16.93 11.86 -5.19
CA ALA A 81 18.28 12.39 -5.11
C ALA A 81 19.11 12.02 -6.36
N GLY A 82 19.74 13.00 -6.96
CA GLY A 82 20.58 12.80 -8.15
C GLY A 82 19.84 12.75 -9.49
N THR A 83 18.52 12.86 -9.51
CA THR A 83 17.76 13.04 -10.75
C THR A 83 17.77 14.52 -11.14
N HIS A 84 18.77 14.92 -11.92
CA HIS A 84 18.86 16.27 -12.47
C HIS A 84 18.38 16.26 -13.91
N ASP A 85 17.18 16.73 -14.16
CA ASP A 85 16.78 17.13 -15.51
C ASP A 85 17.33 18.53 -15.80
N LYS A 86 18.59 18.60 -16.24
CA LYS A 86 19.27 19.86 -16.55
C LYS A 86 18.62 20.62 -17.72
N GLU A 87 17.86 19.95 -18.55
CA GLU A 87 17.15 20.57 -19.68
C GLU A 87 15.85 21.24 -19.21
N ARG A 88 15.25 20.73 -18.16
CA ARG A 88 13.97 21.20 -17.63
C ARG A 88 14.11 22.38 -16.64
N TYR A 89 15.22 22.45 -15.90
CA TYR A 89 15.43 23.43 -14.84
C TYR A 89 16.64 24.32 -15.14
N ASN A 90 16.37 25.43 -15.79
CA ASN A 90 17.40 26.42 -16.15
C ASN A 90 17.63 27.45 -15.01
N TYR A 91 17.75 26.96 -13.75
CA TYR A 91 18.05 27.80 -12.59
C TYR A 91 19.56 27.80 -12.29
N PRO A 92 20.22 28.93 -12.38
CA PRO A 92 21.67 29.02 -12.08
C PRO A 92 22.02 28.66 -10.63
N THR A 93 21.04 28.71 -9.72
CA THR A 93 21.21 28.46 -8.27
C THR A 93 21.02 27.03 -7.86
N LEU A 94 20.44 26.16 -8.73
CA LEU A 94 20.09 24.77 -8.40
C LEU A 94 21.17 23.75 -8.81
N THR A 95 22.27 24.19 -9.41
CA THR A 95 23.28 23.30 -10.00
C THR A 95 24.06 22.43 -9.02
N ASP A 96 23.98 22.73 -7.72
CA ASP A 96 24.73 22.03 -6.65
C ASP A 96 23.81 21.37 -5.60
N GLN A 97 22.49 21.46 -5.72
CA GLN A 97 21.61 20.91 -4.70
C GLN A 97 21.40 19.39 -4.85
N ARG A 98 21.66 18.66 -3.77
CA ARG A 98 21.38 17.21 -3.67
C ARG A 98 19.91 16.87 -3.86
N PHE A 99 19.04 17.80 -3.50
CA PHE A 99 17.58 17.62 -3.53
C PHE A 99 16.98 18.79 -4.29
N GLN A 100 16.19 18.47 -5.30
CA GLN A 100 15.53 19.45 -6.15
C GLN A 100 14.04 19.44 -5.85
N PRO A 101 13.42 20.56 -5.43
CA PRO A 101 11.99 20.63 -5.20
C PRO A 101 11.22 20.50 -6.51
N SER A 102 10.12 19.76 -6.47
CA SER A 102 9.15 19.67 -7.56
C SER A 102 8.03 20.69 -7.39
N ILE A 103 7.50 20.82 -6.17
CA ILE A 103 6.40 21.70 -5.84
C ILE A 103 6.39 22.04 -4.35
N TYR A 104 5.85 23.19 -4.03
CA TYR A 104 5.57 23.68 -2.68
C TYR A 104 4.07 23.73 -2.48
N TYR A 105 3.60 23.17 -1.38
CA TYR A 105 2.21 23.14 -0.98
C TYR A 105 2.09 23.69 0.44
N VAL A 106 1.32 24.74 0.64
CA VAL A 106 1.18 25.38 1.95
C VAL A 106 -0.28 25.31 2.38
N ASP A 107 -0.56 24.43 3.34
CA ASP A 107 -1.85 24.36 4.02
C ASP A 107 -1.97 25.51 5.03
N ILE A 108 -3.10 26.21 5.06
CA ILE A 108 -3.46 27.16 6.11
C ILE A 108 -4.24 26.42 7.20
N THR A 109 -3.81 26.57 8.46
CA THR A 109 -4.28 25.73 9.55
C THR A 109 -4.98 26.53 10.65
N GLU A 110 -5.88 25.88 11.42
CA GLU A 110 -6.46 26.43 12.67
C GLU A 110 -5.55 26.19 13.88
N GLY A 111 -4.73 25.14 13.82
CA GLY A 111 -3.84 24.75 14.90
C GLY A 111 -3.27 23.35 14.69
N ILE A 112 -2.44 22.95 15.63
CA ILE A 112 -1.82 21.62 15.64
C ILE A 112 -2.17 20.88 16.92
N GLU A 113 -2.30 19.56 16.82
CA GLU A 113 -2.47 18.63 17.92
C GLU A 113 -1.46 17.49 17.79
N TYR A 114 -1.12 16.86 18.91
CA TYR A 114 -0.30 15.65 18.90
C TYR A 114 -1.19 14.47 19.24
N ASP A 115 -1.16 13.43 18.41
CA ASP A 115 -1.87 12.20 18.70
C ASP A 115 -1.15 11.32 19.73
N GLU A 116 -1.74 10.17 20.07
CA GLU A 116 -1.18 9.22 21.05
C GLU A 116 0.21 8.68 20.68
N TYR A 117 0.59 8.76 19.41
CA TYR A 117 1.92 8.36 18.89
C TYR A 117 2.91 9.54 18.83
N GLY A 118 2.46 10.74 19.15
CA GLY A 118 3.24 11.97 19.08
C GLY A 118 3.39 12.52 17.67
N ILE A 119 2.54 12.09 16.73
CA ILE A 119 2.50 12.65 15.37
C ILE A 119 1.65 13.91 15.41
N ILE A 120 2.14 14.95 14.73
CA ILE A 120 1.38 16.19 14.56
C ILE A 120 0.20 15.94 13.64
N THR A 121 -0.98 16.32 14.09
CA THR A 121 -2.21 16.46 13.32
C THR A 121 -2.57 17.93 13.28
N TYR A 122 -2.84 18.47 12.12
CA TYR A 122 -3.30 19.84 11.96
C TYR A 122 -4.71 19.93 11.40
N ILE A 123 -5.39 21.02 11.72
CA ILE A 123 -6.76 21.29 11.29
C ILE A 123 -6.69 22.22 10.08
N ASP A 124 -7.04 21.68 8.93
CA ASP A 124 -7.03 22.36 7.64
C ASP A 124 -8.21 23.37 7.54
N LYS A 125 -7.89 24.61 7.17
CA LYS A 125 -8.83 25.73 6.97
C LYS A 125 -9.29 25.91 5.53
N TYR A 126 -9.24 24.89 4.72
CA TYR A 126 -9.67 24.87 3.33
C TYR A 126 -8.76 25.59 2.33
N LEU A 127 -8.16 26.73 2.65
CA LEU A 127 -7.41 27.55 1.73
C LEU A 127 -5.95 27.14 1.67
N ASP A 128 -5.46 26.86 0.47
CA ASP A 128 -4.11 26.41 0.22
C ASP A 128 -3.36 27.35 -0.75
N VAL A 129 -2.04 27.43 -0.61
CA VAL A 129 -1.18 28.12 -1.56
C VAL A 129 -0.19 27.14 -2.17
N ILE A 130 -0.27 26.97 -3.48
CA ILE A 130 0.60 26.03 -4.24
C ILE A 130 1.50 26.85 -5.15
N PHE A 131 2.81 26.55 -5.17
CA PHE A 131 3.70 27.20 -6.11
C PHE A 131 4.84 26.26 -6.54
N THR A 132 5.47 26.58 -7.68
CA THR A 132 6.54 25.78 -8.26
C THR A 132 7.84 26.59 -8.35
N PRO A 133 9.01 25.94 -8.44
CA PRO A 133 10.28 26.64 -8.70
C PRO A 133 10.26 27.50 -9.97
N GLU A 134 9.44 27.14 -10.97
CA GLU A 134 9.29 27.86 -12.24
C GLU A 134 8.43 29.12 -12.12
N GLY A 135 7.83 29.34 -10.95
CA GLY A 135 7.07 30.53 -10.64
C GLY A 135 5.56 30.45 -10.97
N ASP A 136 5.01 29.25 -11.02
CA ASP A 136 3.55 29.09 -10.89
C ASP A 136 3.16 29.43 -9.46
N VAL A 137 2.04 30.12 -9.29
CA VAL A 137 1.45 30.39 -7.99
C VAL A 137 -0.06 30.24 -8.14
N LYS A 138 -0.66 29.40 -7.31
CA LYS A 138 -2.11 29.15 -7.25
C LYS A 138 -2.58 29.28 -5.80
N VAL A 139 -3.65 30.00 -5.58
CA VAL A 139 -4.43 29.93 -4.35
C VAL A 139 -5.58 28.96 -4.65
N ASP A 140 -5.65 27.86 -3.90
CA ASP A 140 -6.62 26.79 -4.14
C ASP A 140 -7.70 26.76 -3.06
N ASP A 141 -8.82 26.12 -3.39
CA ASP A 141 -9.97 25.86 -2.51
C ASP A 141 -10.61 27.11 -1.88
N ARG A 142 -10.48 28.27 -2.55
CA ARG A 142 -11.12 29.52 -2.13
C ARG A 142 -12.63 29.39 -2.04
N ASP A 143 -13.23 28.66 -2.94
CA ASP A 143 -14.66 28.39 -2.97
C ASP A 143 -15.11 27.49 -1.80
N GLU A 144 -14.28 26.54 -1.36
CA GLU A 144 -14.52 25.74 -0.15
C GLU A 144 -14.51 26.64 1.11
N LEU A 145 -13.51 27.53 1.23
CA LEU A 145 -13.44 28.50 2.33
C LEU A 145 -14.68 29.42 2.37
N ASP A 146 -15.08 29.95 1.21
CA ASP A 146 -16.25 30.85 1.08
C ASP A 146 -17.54 30.08 1.45
N ALA A 147 -17.67 28.82 1.02
CA ALA A 147 -18.81 27.97 1.34
C ALA A 147 -18.88 27.64 2.85
N ALA A 148 -17.76 27.34 3.48
CA ALA A 148 -17.69 27.07 4.91
C ALA A 148 -18.06 28.30 5.75
N TYR A 149 -17.67 29.48 5.33
CA TYR A 149 -18.10 30.73 5.97
C TYR A 149 -19.62 31.01 5.78
N VAL A 150 -20.14 30.83 4.58
CA VAL A 150 -21.58 31.04 4.28
C VAL A 150 -22.46 30.05 5.03
N SER A 151 -22.01 28.79 5.20
CA SER A 151 -22.74 27.78 5.98
C SER A 151 -22.70 28.00 7.50
N GLY A 152 -21.84 28.91 7.97
CA GLY A 152 -21.63 29.14 9.41
C GLY A 152 -20.70 28.13 10.10
N GLU A 153 -20.00 27.31 9.35
CA GLU A 153 -18.96 26.41 9.86
C GLU A 153 -17.73 27.20 10.33
N LEU A 154 -17.41 28.32 9.65
CA LEU A 154 -16.37 29.25 10.04
C LEU A 154 -16.97 30.55 10.59
N THR A 155 -16.36 31.08 11.66
CA THR A 155 -16.65 32.44 12.11
C THR A 155 -15.99 33.45 11.16
N LYS A 156 -16.45 34.73 11.23
CA LYS A 156 -15.84 35.80 10.42
C LYS A 156 -14.34 35.97 10.76
N GLU A 157 -13.99 35.85 12.01
CA GLU A 157 -12.59 35.95 12.50
C GLU A 157 -11.72 34.85 11.92
N GLN A 158 -12.21 33.60 11.87
CA GLN A 158 -11.51 32.47 11.27
C GLN A 158 -11.34 32.64 9.77
N TYR A 159 -12.38 33.09 9.09
CA TYR A 159 -12.33 33.38 7.64
C TYR A 159 -11.32 34.50 7.32
N ASP A 160 -11.42 35.65 8.05
CA ASP A 160 -10.51 36.78 7.83
C ASP A 160 -9.03 36.39 8.18
N ALA A 161 -8.81 35.58 9.20
CA ALA A 161 -7.48 35.07 9.55
C ALA A 161 -6.88 34.16 8.45
N ALA A 162 -7.70 33.30 7.85
CA ALA A 162 -7.25 32.47 6.72
C ALA A 162 -6.80 33.31 5.52
N LEU A 163 -7.54 34.40 5.21
CA LEU A 163 -7.16 35.31 4.14
C LEU A 163 -5.87 36.09 4.46
N GLN A 164 -5.71 36.52 5.70
CA GLN A 164 -4.50 37.23 6.12
C GLN A 164 -3.27 36.33 6.06
N GLU A 165 -3.44 35.05 6.46
CA GLU A 165 -2.38 34.07 6.38
C GLU A 165 -1.99 33.76 4.93
N CYS A 166 -2.97 33.62 4.03
CA CYS A 166 -2.75 33.48 2.60
C CYS A 166 -1.94 34.65 2.03
N ASP A 167 -2.32 35.88 2.35
CA ASP A 167 -1.59 37.08 1.94
C ASP A 167 -0.16 37.11 2.48
N SER A 168 0.06 36.61 3.70
CA SER A 168 1.39 36.48 4.30
C SER A 168 2.24 35.47 3.54
N ILE A 169 1.72 34.30 3.25
CA ILE A 169 2.39 33.24 2.48
C ILE A 169 2.82 33.77 1.09
N LEU A 170 1.90 34.43 0.38
CA LEU A 170 2.18 35.00 -0.95
C LEU A 170 3.33 36.04 -0.90
N LYS A 171 3.38 36.88 0.13
CA LYS A 171 4.42 37.91 0.31
C LYS A 171 5.75 37.30 0.74
N GLU A 172 5.75 36.30 1.60
CA GLU A 172 6.92 35.71 2.22
C GLU A 172 7.62 34.71 1.30
N TYR A 173 6.85 33.76 0.73
CA TYR A 173 7.39 32.63 -0.03
C TYR A 173 7.30 32.80 -1.55
N CYS A 174 6.19 33.34 -2.06
CA CYS A 174 5.97 33.41 -3.50
C CYS A 174 6.58 34.62 -4.18
N LYS A 175 6.91 35.69 -3.44
CA LYS A 175 7.49 36.91 -4.00
C LYS A 175 8.90 36.71 -4.52
N ASP A 176 9.69 35.86 -3.85
CA ASP A 176 11.04 35.48 -4.22
C ASP A 176 11.27 33.99 -3.98
N ILE A 177 10.82 33.21 -4.94
CA ILE A 177 10.86 31.74 -4.85
C ILE A 177 12.29 31.22 -4.74
N SER A 178 13.29 31.88 -5.36
CA SER A 178 14.69 31.47 -5.22
C SER A 178 15.19 31.60 -3.80
N LYS A 179 14.72 32.62 -3.07
CA LYS A 179 15.05 32.79 -1.65
C LYS A 179 14.40 31.72 -0.79
N THR A 180 13.14 31.42 -1.07
CA THR A 180 12.37 30.35 -0.40
C THR A 180 13.03 28.99 -0.64
N ASP A 181 13.43 28.71 -1.87
CA ASP A 181 14.13 27.49 -2.24
C ASP A 181 15.45 27.33 -1.47
N ALA A 182 16.28 28.38 -1.44
CA ALA A 182 17.53 28.38 -0.68
C ALA A 182 17.33 28.21 0.83
N TRP A 183 16.24 28.73 1.38
CA TRP A 183 15.87 28.55 2.79
C TRP A 183 15.44 27.11 3.06
N CYS A 184 14.54 26.53 2.25
CA CYS A 184 14.11 25.15 2.36
C CYS A 184 15.28 24.15 2.22
N ALA A 185 16.21 24.42 1.28
CA ALA A 185 17.40 23.60 1.07
C ALA A 185 18.27 23.50 2.33
N LYS A 186 18.51 24.63 3.01
CA LYS A 186 19.29 24.65 4.26
C LYS A 186 18.61 23.89 5.39
N ILE A 187 17.28 24.03 5.54
CA ILE A 187 16.54 23.26 6.53
C ILE A 187 16.63 21.78 6.19
N ARG A 188 16.50 21.42 4.91
CA ARG A 188 16.65 20.04 4.46
C ARG A 188 18.02 19.45 4.81
N GLU A 189 19.11 20.21 4.63
CA GLU A 189 20.47 19.80 5.04
C GLU A 189 20.54 19.51 6.53
N ILE A 190 20.02 20.40 7.38
CA ILE A 190 19.95 20.20 8.85
C ILE A 190 19.21 18.91 9.18
N VAL A 191 18.05 18.66 8.54
CA VAL A 191 17.25 17.45 8.75
C VAL A 191 18.03 16.19 8.36
N GLU A 192 18.69 16.18 7.20
CA GLU A 192 19.46 15.01 6.73
C GLU A 192 20.72 14.77 7.58
N GLU A 193 21.38 15.82 8.08
CA GLU A 193 22.50 15.69 9.01
C GLU A 193 22.06 15.08 10.33
N LYS A 194 20.96 15.57 10.92
CA LYS A 194 20.38 15.00 12.14
C LYS A 194 19.99 13.53 11.97
N ILE A 195 19.43 13.17 10.83
CA ILE A 195 19.12 11.76 10.50
C ILE A 195 20.41 10.93 10.43
N LYS A 196 21.45 11.45 9.80
CA LYS A 196 22.73 10.75 9.64
C LYS A 196 23.47 10.57 10.97
N ASP A 197 23.42 11.56 11.84
CA ASP A 197 24.12 11.56 13.13
C ASP A 197 23.36 10.74 14.20
N GLY A 198 22.18 10.23 13.87
CA GLY A 198 21.38 9.41 14.78
C GLY A 198 20.85 10.20 15.97
N GLU A 199 20.72 11.52 15.88
CA GLU A 199 20.04 12.32 16.90
C GLU A 199 18.63 11.76 17.15
N PRO A 200 18.01 12.00 18.33
CA PRO A 200 16.71 11.45 18.69
C PRO A 200 15.60 12.01 17.80
N ILE A 201 15.63 11.56 16.59
CA ILE A 201 14.57 11.66 15.64
C ILE A 201 13.52 10.70 16.16
N LYS A 202 12.33 11.20 16.47
CA LYS A 202 11.21 10.30 16.77
C LYS A 202 10.74 9.70 15.44
N PRO A 203 11.17 8.49 15.06
CA PRO A 203 10.42 7.76 14.06
C PRO A 203 9.04 7.57 14.65
N CYS A 204 8.03 7.77 13.84
CA CYS A 204 6.67 7.48 14.21
C CYS A 204 6.59 6.06 14.78
N LYS A 205 5.93 5.87 15.91
CA LYS A 205 5.79 4.56 16.55
C LYS A 205 5.17 3.54 15.59
N GLU A 206 4.22 3.97 14.77
CA GLU A 206 3.58 3.13 13.75
C GLU A 206 4.58 2.60 12.71
N VAL A 207 5.48 3.46 12.21
CA VAL A 207 6.53 3.05 11.26
C VAL A 207 7.54 2.11 11.93
N LEU A 208 7.90 2.36 13.19
CA LEU A 208 8.76 1.46 13.94
C LEU A 208 8.12 0.09 14.17
N GLU A 209 6.84 0.05 14.51
CA GLU A 209 6.10 -1.20 14.67
C GLU A 209 6.00 -1.95 13.32
N LEU A 210 5.72 -1.22 12.23
CA LEU A 210 5.71 -1.80 10.89
C LEU A 210 7.09 -2.37 10.51
N HIS A 211 8.17 -1.61 10.69
CA HIS A 211 9.54 -2.06 10.40
C HIS A 211 9.99 -3.24 11.29
N LYS A 212 9.41 -3.38 12.48
CA LYS A 212 9.63 -4.54 13.34
C LYS A 212 8.81 -5.76 12.92
N SER A 213 7.76 -5.59 12.14
CA SER A 213 6.91 -6.69 11.72
C SER A 213 7.70 -7.72 10.90
N LYS A 214 7.41 -9.00 11.12
CA LYS A 214 8.01 -10.07 10.31
C LYS A 214 7.67 -9.93 8.83
N LEU A 215 6.43 -9.52 8.53
CA LEU A 215 5.97 -9.27 7.17
C LEU A 215 6.88 -8.29 6.43
N TYR A 216 7.10 -7.10 7.00
CA TYR A 216 7.95 -6.08 6.37
C TYR A 216 9.39 -6.55 6.18
N LYS A 217 9.99 -7.19 7.19
CA LYS A 217 11.36 -7.70 7.11
C LYS A 217 11.54 -8.74 6.02
N VAL A 218 10.60 -9.68 5.93
CA VAL A 218 10.66 -10.76 4.94
C VAL A 218 10.42 -10.22 3.54
N THR A 219 9.39 -9.38 3.34
CA THR A 219 9.08 -8.81 2.02
C THR A 219 10.19 -7.89 1.51
N SER A 220 10.81 -7.06 2.38
CA SER A 220 11.94 -6.20 1.98
C SER A 220 13.16 -7.02 1.55
N LYS A 221 13.53 -8.06 2.31
CA LYS A 221 14.61 -8.98 1.93
C LYS A 221 14.27 -9.75 0.66
N PHE A 222 13.01 -10.18 0.50
CA PHE A 222 12.56 -10.86 -0.70
C PHE A 222 12.76 -9.98 -1.93
N VAL A 223 12.29 -8.72 -1.89
CA VAL A 223 12.47 -7.76 -2.99
C VAL A 223 13.95 -7.56 -3.32
N GLU A 224 14.81 -7.33 -2.32
CA GLU A 224 16.26 -7.15 -2.52
C GLU A 224 16.86 -8.36 -3.25
N LYS A 225 16.61 -9.57 -2.76
CA LYS A 225 17.19 -10.81 -3.29
C LYS A 225 16.63 -11.18 -4.68
N VAL A 226 15.35 -10.99 -4.89
CA VAL A 226 14.74 -11.23 -6.21
C VAL A 226 15.33 -10.32 -7.27
N ARG A 227 15.57 -9.05 -6.94
CA ARG A 227 16.25 -8.08 -7.84
C ARG A 227 17.68 -8.53 -8.18
N GLU A 228 18.44 -9.03 -7.18
CA GLU A 228 19.79 -9.56 -7.41
C GLU A 228 19.79 -10.78 -8.34
N ILE A 229 18.80 -11.67 -8.20
CA ILE A 229 18.73 -12.93 -8.95
C ILE A 229 18.21 -12.73 -10.37
N LEU A 230 17.15 -11.95 -10.54
CA LEU A 230 16.44 -11.80 -11.80
C LEU A 230 16.93 -10.62 -12.65
N GLY A 231 17.53 -9.58 -12.05
CA GLY A 231 18.05 -8.42 -12.76
C GLY A 231 17.03 -7.82 -13.73
N ASP A 232 17.44 -7.65 -14.99
CA ASP A 232 16.61 -7.06 -16.05
C ASP A 232 15.42 -7.93 -16.48
N ASN A 233 15.39 -9.22 -16.08
CA ASN A 233 14.24 -10.08 -16.34
C ASN A 233 13.07 -9.84 -15.37
N LEU A 234 13.28 -9.12 -14.28
CA LEU A 234 12.24 -8.80 -13.31
C LEU A 234 11.38 -7.63 -13.80
N THR A 235 10.09 -7.85 -13.96
CA THR A 235 9.11 -6.80 -14.27
C THR A 235 8.52 -6.18 -13.00
N GLY A 236 8.15 -7.00 -12.02
CA GLY A 236 7.59 -6.52 -10.77
C GLY A 236 7.34 -7.61 -9.73
N ILE A 237 7.09 -7.16 -8.49
CA ILE A 237 6.76 -8.02 -7.33
C ILE A 237 5.52 -7.45 -6.67
N TYR A 238 4.50 -8.28 -6.49
CA TYR A 238 3.18 -7.86 -6.04
C TYR A 238 2.75 -8.66 -4.82
N LEU A 239 2.36 -7.95 -3.75
CA LEU A 239 1.82 -8.51 -2.53
C LEU A 239 0.30 -8.55 -2.62
N HIS A 240 -0.30 -9.67 -2.19
CA HIS A 240 -1.75 -9.82 -2.15
C HIS A 240 -2.22 -10.55 -0.88
N GLY A 241 -3.39 -11.17 -0.89
CA GLY A 241 -3.91 -11.96 0.21
C GLY A 241 -4.20 -11.15 1.49
N SER A 242 -4.06 -11.80 2.64
CA SER A 242 -4.39 -11.22 3.95
C SER A 242 -3.59 -9.98 4.30
N ALA A 243 -2.35 -9.90 3.80
CA ALA A 243 -1.42 -8.80 4.08
C ALA A 243 -1.89 -7.44 3.53
N VAL A 244 -2.65 -7.44 2.43
CA VAL A 244 -3.20 -6.22 1.81
C VAL A 244 -4.68 -5.99 2.13
N MET A 245 -5.35 -6.99 2.71
CA MET A 245 -6.78 -6.94 3.07
C MET A 245 -7.03 -6.52 4.53
N GLY A 246 -5.99 -6.10 5.27
CA GLY A 246 -6.11 -5.63 6.65
C GLY A 246 -6.42 -6.71 7.70
N CYS A 247 -6.20 -7.98 7.35
CA CYS A 247 -6.50 -9.13 8.23
C CYS A 247 -5.31 -10.09 8.41
N TYR A 248 -4.09 -9.59 8.17
CA TYR A 248 -2.86 -10.38 8.34
C TYR A 248 -2.64 -10.76 9.81
N ASN A 249 -2.51 -12.06 10.06
CA ASN A 249 -2.18 -12.62 11.36
C ASN A 249 -0.84 -13.39 11.24
N PRO A 250 0.23 -12.96 11.92
CA PRO A 250 1.57 -13.57 11.80
C PRO A 250 1.62 -15.07 12.13
N ASP A 251 0.67 -15.57 12.93
CA ASP A 251 0.61 -16.97 13.36
C ASP A 251 -0.24 -17.85 12.44
N LYS A 252 -1.13 -17.24 11.63
CA LYS A 252 -2.13 -17.95 10.82
C LYS A 252 -2.15 -17.56 9.34
N SER A 253 -1.41 -16.51 8.96
CA SER A 253 -1.32 -16.04 7.57
C SER A 253 0.04 -16.39 6.98
N ASP A 254 0.03 -16.68 5.70
CA ASP A 254 1.20 -16.68 4.81
C ASP A 254 1.50 -15.29 4.24
N ILE A 255 2.57 -15.21 3.48
CA ILE A 255 2.90 -14.01 2.69
C ILE A 255 2.68 -14.37 1.23
N ASP A 256 1.61 -13.83 0.66
CA ASP A 256 1.18 -14.12 -0.70
C ASP A 256 1.85 -13.17 -1.70
N LEU A 257 2.63 -13.72 -2.65
CA LEU A 257 3.41 -12.95 -3.62
C LEU A 257 3.23 -13.44 -5.06
N ILE A 258 3.08 -12.50 -5.99
CA ILE A 258 3.26 -12.76 -7.41
C ILE A 258 4.51 -12.02 -7.90
N VAL A 259 5.41 -12.77 -8.54
CA VAL A 259 6.59 -12.25 -9.21
C VAL A 259 6.36 -12.31 -10.72
N VAL A 260 6.46 -11.17 -11.39
CA VAL A 260 6.29 -11.08 -12.84
C VAL A 260 7.65 -10.92 -13.51
N VAL A 261 7.94 -11.78 -14.47
CA VAL A 261 9.17 -11.76 -15.28
C VAL A 261 8.87 -11.46 -16.75
N ASN A 262 9.85 -10.91 -17.47
CA ASN A 262 9.70 -10.64 -18.91
C ASN A 262 9.68 -11.94 -19.72
N ASP A 263 10.65 -12.82 -19.45
CA ASP A 263 10.88 -14.05 -20.20
C ASP A 263 10.95 -15.27 -19.25
N PRO A 264 10.66 -16.49 -19.77
CA PRO A 264 10.80 -17.72 -19.00
C PRO A 264 12.20 -17.89 -18.37
N MET A 265 12.25 -18.46 -17.18
CA MET A 265 13.50 -18.61 -16.43
C MET A 265 14.20 -19.94 -16.71
N PRO A 266 15.54 -19.94 -16.92
CA PRO A 266 16.33 -21.17 -16.93
C PRO A 266 16.27 -21.91 -15.56
N ASP A 267 16.36 -23.24 -15.59
CA ASP A 267 16.31 -24.06 -14.37
C ASP A 267 17.36 -23.66 -13.31
N GLU A 268 18.55 -23.22 -13.76
CA GLU A 268 19.59 -22.72 -12.86
C GLU A 268 19.16 -21.46 -12.09
N VAL A 269 18.44 -20.56 -12.76
CA VAL A 269 17.90 -19.33 -12.15
C VAL A 269 16.75 -19.69 -11.20
N LYS A 270 15.84 -20.60 -11.63
CA LYS A 270 14.76 -21.13 -10.77
C LYS A 270 15.32 -21.74 -9.50
N ARG A 271 16.42 -22.46 -9.59
CA ARG A 271 17.08 -23.07 -8.45
C ARG A 271 17.64 -22.03 -7.47
N LYS A 272 18.40 -21.05 -7.96
CA LYS A 272 18.90 -19.94 -7.12
C LYS A 272 17.76 -19.18 -6.44
N PHE A 273 16.68 -18.99 -7.18
CA PHE A 273 15.48 -18.35 -6.64
C PHE A 273 14.86 -19.18 -5.51
N MET A 274 14.70 -20.47 -5.71
CA MET A 274 14.15 -21.37 -4.69
C MET A 274 15.03 -21.48 -3.44
N ASP A 275 16.37 -21.58 -3.61
CA ASP A 275 17.29 -21.57 -2.48
C ASP A 275 17.12 -20.32 -1.60
N MET A 276 16.90 -19.16 -2.24
CA MET A 276 16.59 -17.90 -1.55
C MET A 276 15.23 -17.95 -0.84
N VAL A 277 14.18 -18.43 -1.52
CA VAL A 277 12.83 -18.54 -0.93
C VAL A 277 12.85 -19.45 0.30
N ILE A 278 13.48 -20.63 0.23
CA ILE A 278 13.60 -21.55 1.35
C ILE A 278 14.31 -20.89 2.54
N ALA A 279 15.39 -20.16 2.28
CA ALA A 279 16.13 -19.46 3.35
C ALA A 279 15.27 -18.36 4.01
N LEU A 280 14.56 -17.57 3.22
CA LEU A 280 13.66 -16.53 3.74
C LEU A 280 12.42 -17.09 4.44
N ASN A 281 11.94 -18.24 3.98
CA ASN A 281 10.79 -18.90 4.60
C ASN A 281 11.05 -19.30 6.06
N GLU A 282 12.31 -19.62 6.43
CA GLU A 282 12.72 -19.90 7.81
C GLU A 282 12.66 -18.64 8.71
N GLU A 283 12.73 -17.44 8.13
CA GLU A 283 12.59 -16.17 8.84
C GLU A 283 11.13 -15.64 8.86
N GLY A 284 10.26 -16.24 8.07
CA GLY A 284 8.88 -15.82 7.80
C GLY A 284 7.87 -16.15 8.91
N PRO A 285 6.58 -15.91 8.64
CA PRO A 285 5.48 -16.34 9.50
C PRO A 285 5.39 -17.87 9.57
N ALA A 286 4.56 -18.38 10.46
CA ALA A 286 4.45 -19.84 10.67
C ALA A 286 3.96 -20.58 9.40
N LYS A 287 3.08 -19.96 8.61
CA LYS A 287 2.60 -20.48 7.30
C LYS A 287 3.55 -20.18 6.13
N GLY A 288 4.59 -19.39 6.36
CA GLY A 288 5.64 -19.14 5.40
C GLY A 288 5.28 -18.17 4.29
N ILE A 289 5.98 -18.34 3.17
CA ILE A 289 5.77 -17.60 1.93
C ILE A 289 5.00 -18.51 0.97
N GLU A 290 3.96 -17.96 0.35
CA GLU A 290 3.34 -18.52 -0.85
C GLU A 290 3.63 -17.60 -2.03
N MET A 291 4.18 -18.15 -3.12
CA MET A 291 4.51 -17.33 -4.27
C MET A 291 4.38 -18.08 -5.59
N SER A 292 3.96 -17.35 -6.63
CA SER A 292 4.01 -17.82 -8.01
C SER A 292 4.80 -16.86 -8.88
N ILE A 293 5.57 -17.41 -9.82
CA ILE A 293 6.27 -16.64 -10.85
C ILE A 293 5.53 -16.84 -12.16
N VAL A 294 5.16 -15.74 -12.78
CA VAL A 294 4.46 -15.71 -14.07
C VAL A 294 5.20 -14.82 -15.07
N THR A 295 5.03 -15.06 -16.35
CA THR A 295 5.55 -14.14 -17.37
C THR A 295 4.60 -12.98 -17.59
N LYS A 296 5.11 -11.81 -17.94
CA LYS A 296 4.29 -10.63 -18.30
C LYS A 296 3.26 -10.95 -19.40
N ALA A 297 3.60 -11.83 -20.30
CA ALA A 297 2.76 -12.20 -21.45
C ALA A 297 1.42 -12.85 -21.04
N VAL A 298 1.31 -13.45 -19.85
CA VAL A 298 0.06 -14.08 -19.36
C VAL A 298 -0.75 -13.15 -18.46
N CYS A 299 -0.17 -12.01 -18.07
CA CYS A 299 -0.84 -11.02 -17.24
C CYS A 299 -1.70 -10.04 -18.07
N CYS A 300 -1.24 -9.68 -19.27
CA CYS A 300 -1.94 -8.79 -20.19
C CYS A 300 -1.63 -9.15 -21.66
N PRO A 301 -2.61 -9.72 -22.41
CA PRO A 301 -3.96 -10.08 -21.95
C PRO A 301 -3.95 -11.21 -20.92
N PHE A 302 -4.96 -11.25 -20.05
CA PHE A 302 -5.12 -12.33 -19.07
C PHE A 302 -5.36 -13.69 -19.76
N VAL A 303 -4.71 -14.74 -19.26
CA VAL A 303 -4.81 -16.10 -19.79
C VAL A 303 -5.34 -17.04 -18.71
N TYR A 304 -6.34 -17.86 -19.05
CA TYR A 304 -6.98 -18.80 -18.12
C TYR A 304 -7.05 -20.23 -18.68
N PRO A 305 -6.74 -21.29 -17.88
CA PRO A 305 -6.00 -21.25 -16.63
C PRO A 305 -4.60 -20.64 -16.82
N THR A 306 -4.13 -19.87 -15.82
CA THR A 306 -2.95 -19.03 -15.97
C THR A 306 -1.66 -19.86 -15.93
N PRO A 307 -0.80 -19.81 -16.97
CA PRO A 307 0.52 -20.43 -16.92
C PRO A 307 1.43 -19.80 -15.87
N PHE A 308 2.16 -20.64 -15.15
CA PHE A 308 3.20 -20.20 -14.20
C PHE A 308 4.54 -20.90 -14.45
N GLU A 309 5.63 -20.19 -14.18
CA GLU A 309 7.00 -20.66 -14.35
C GLU A 309 7.52 -21.42 -13.15
N LEU A 310 7.06 -21.04 -11.96
CA LEU A 310 7.47 -21.61 -10.69
C LEU A 310 6.43 -21.25 -9.63
N HIS A 311 6.11 -22.19 -8.75
CA HIS A 311 5.27 -21.95 -7.57
C HIS A 311 5.95 -22.49 -6.33
N PHE A 312 5.71 -21.89 -5.18
CA PHE A 312 6.12 -22.38 -3.88
C PHE A 312 5.06 -22.06 -2.82
N SER A 313 4.81 -23.04 -1.98
CA SER A 313 4.17 -22.88 -0.67
C SER A 313 4.90 -23.79 0.34
N ILE A 314 4.68 -23.58 1.62
CA ILE A 314 5.39 -24.31 2.68
C ILE A 314 5.28 -25.83 2.55
N MET A 315 4.16 -26.34 2.02
CA MET A 315 3.93 -27.77 1.78
C MET A 315 4.94 -28.40 0.81
N HIS A 316 5.54 -27.60 -0.07
CA HIS A 316 6.52 -28.05 -1.07
C HIS A 316 7.95 -28.11 -0.53
N THR A 317 8.19 -27.63 0.68
CA THR A 317 9.54 -27.54 1.28
C THR A 317 10.25 -28.89 1.30
N ALA A 318 9.55 -29.97 1.68
CA ALA A 318 10.12 -31.30 1.73
C ALA A 318 10.55 -31.81 0.35
N TRP A 319 9.70 -31.63 -0.67
CA TRP A 319 10.02 -32.02 -2.03
C TRP A 319 11.22 -31.24 -2.58
N TYR A 320 11.26 -29.93 -2.41
CA TYR A 320 12.41 -29.15 -2.86
C TYR A 320 13.70 -29.57 -2.15
N LYS A 321 13.70 -29.75 -0.82
CA LYS A 321 14.89 -30.17 -0.05
C LYS A 321 15.39 -31.56 -0.44
N ASP A 322 14.48 -32.49 -0.80
CA ASP A 322 14.83 -33.84 -1.22
C ASP A 322 15.39 -33.88 -2.66
N ASN A 323 14.77 -33.20 -3.59
CA ASN A 323 15.18 -33.18 -4.99
C ASN A 323 14.96 -31.83 -5.68
N PRO A 324 15.85 -30.85 -5.50
CA PRO A 324 15.71 -29.52 -6.07
C PRO A 324 15.64 -29.50 -7.60
N GLU A 325 16.36 -30.39 -8.28
CA GLU A 325 16.35 -30.45 -9.74
C GLU A 325 15.02 -30.96 -10.31
N ASP A 326 14.44 -31.97 -9.66
CA ASP A 326 13.12 -32.48 -10.02
C ASP A 326 12.05 -31.43 -9.79
N TYR A 327 12.14 -30.71 -8.67
CA TYR A 327 11.22 -29.63 -8.33
C TYR A 327 11.18 -28.54 -9.40
N VAL A 328 12.30 -27.93 -9.75
CA VAL A 328 12.33 -26.80 -10.70
C VAL A 328 11.91 -27.22 -12.13
N LYS A 329 12.09 -28.50 -12.46
CA LYS A 329 11.64 -29.03 -13.75
C LYS A 329 10.14 -29.32 -13.81
N LYS A 330 9.53 -29.70 -12.69
CA LYS A 330 8.13 -30.15 -12.63
C LYS A 330 7.18 -29.10 -12.07
N MET A 331 7.68 -28.15 -11.26
CA MET A 331 6.86 -27.12 -10.65
C MET A 331 6.64 -25.95 -11.61
N ASN A 332 5.96 -26.26 -12.70
CA ASN A 332 5.43 -25.33 -13.71
C ASN A 332 4.21 -25.95 -14.35
N GLY A 333 3.35 -25.12 -14.93
CA GLY A 333 2.10 -25.60 -15.54
C GLY A 333 1.10 -24.48 -15.69
N THR A 334 -0.17 -24.82 -15.48
CA THR A 334 -1.27 -23.86 -15.43
C THR A 334 -2.00 -23.98 -14.12
N ASP A 335 -2.45 -22.85 -13.59
CA ASP A 335 -3.17 -22.77 -12.33
C ASP A 335 -4.44 -21.92 -12.50
N ALA A 336 -5.59 -22.47 -12.16
CA ALA A 336 -6.86 -21.78 -12.21
C ALA A 336 -7.00 -20.76 -11.07
N ASP A 337 -6.34 -21.01 -9.92
CA ASP A 337 -6.42 -20.15 -8.73
C ASP A 337 -5.73 -18.79 -8.93
N LEU A 338 -4.81 -18.71 -9.87
CA LEU A 338 -4.20 -17.43 -10.24
C LEU A 338 -5.20 -16.38 -10.77
N ALA A 339 -6.39 -16.79 -11.24
CA ALA A 339 -7.45 -15.84 -11.56
C ALA A 339 -7.97 -15.12 -10.30
N ALA A 340 -8.10 -15.85 -9.17
CA ALA A 340 -8.45 -15.25 -7.88
C ALA A 340 -7.32 -14.35 -7.38
N HIS A 341 -6.07 -14.78 -7.45
CA HIS A 341 -4.90 -13.97 -7.05
C HIS A 341 -4.81 -12.66 -7.84
N PHE A 342 -4.95 -12.71 -9.17
CA PHE A 342 -4.90 -11.50 -10.01
C PHE A 342 -6.07 -10.55 -9.73
N THR A 343 -7.27 -11.10 -9.48
CA THR A 343 -8.44 -10.29 -9.08
C THR A 343 -8.18 -9.56 -7.77
N ILE A 344 -7.61 -10.24 -6.76
CA ILE A 344 -7.26 -9.63 -5.48
C ILE A 344 -6.17 -8.58 -5.69
N ILE A 345 -5.14 -8.84 -6.51
CA ILE A 345 -4.10 -7.86 -6.84
C ILE A 345 -4.71 -6.61 -7.46
N LYS A 346 -5.56 -6.75 -8.46
CA LYS A 346 -6.23 -5.61 -9.12
C LYS A 346 -7.07 -4.77 -8.17
N LYS A 347 -7.75 -5.39 -7.20
CA LYS A 347 -8.68 -4.72 -6.29
C LYS A 347 -8.01 -4.18 -5.02
N ARG A 348 -7.03 -4.89 -4.48
CA ARG A 348 -6.48 -4.68 -3.13
C ARG A 348 -4.94 -4.81 -3.06
N GLY A 349 -4.29 -5.30 -4.13
CA GLY A 349 -2.87 -5.63 -4.15
C GLY A 349 -1.96 -4.41 -3.96
N LYS A 350 -0.71 -4.70 -3.60
CA LYS A 350 0.34 -3.70 -3.44
C LYS A 350 1.56 -4.07 -4.30
N SER A 351 2.00 -3.14 -5.14
CA SER A 351 3.31 -3.28 -5.81
C SER A 351 4.42 -3.08 -4.76
N LEU A 352 5.27 -4.08 -4.59
CA LEU A 352 6.47 -3.99 -3.76
C LEU A 352 7.68 -3.52 -4.56
N TYR A 353 7.68 -3.76 -5.86
CA TYR A 353 8.74 -3.34 -6.77
C TYR A 353 8.28 -3.40 -8.23
N GLY A 354 8.79 -2.50 -9.06
CA GLY A 354 8.66 -2.52 -10.52
C GLY A 354 7.44 -1.76 -11.02
N ALA A 355 6.86 -2.21 -12.13
CA ALA A 355 5.75 -1.56 -12.81
C ALA A 355 4.46 -1.56 -11.96
N SER A 356 3.57 -0.61 -12.22
CA SER A 356 2.30 -0.52 -11.50
C SER A 356 1.38 -1.71 -11.81
N ILE A 357 0.46 -1.99 -10.90
CA ILE A 357 -0.51 -3.08 -11.05
C ILE A 357 -1.33 -2.89 -12.34
N ASP A 358 -1.75 -1.68 -12.64
CA ASP A 358 -2.57 -1.38 -13.81
C ASP A 358 -1.84 -1.51 -15.15
N GLU A 359 -0.51 -1.33 -15.15
CA GLU A 359 0.32 -1.55 -16.34
C GLU A 359 0.56 -3.03 -16.64
N ILE A 360 0.51 -3.89 -15.63
CA ILE A 360 0.88 -5.29 -15.76
C ILE A 360 -0.32 -6.21 -15.85
N PHE A 361 -1.33 -6.02 -14.99
CA PHE A 361 -2.45 -6.92 -14.90
C PHE A 361 -3.67 -6.39 -15.65
N ALA A 362 -4.13 -7.13 -16.65
CA ALA A 362 -5.45 -6.92 -17.24
C ALA A 362 -6.55 -7.29 -16.24
N GLU A 363 -7.78 -6.83 -16.48
CA GLU A 363 -8.95 -7.32 -15.74
C GLU A 363 -9.15 -8.81 -16.01
N VAL A 364 -9.41 -9.57 -14.96
CA VAL A 364 -9.77 -10.98 -15.05
C VAL A 364 -11.22 -11.08 -15.50
N PRO A 365 -11.54 -11.82 -16.58
CA PRO A 365 -12.92 -12.03 -16.98
C PRO A 365 -13.73 -12.63 -15.85
N LYS A 366 -14.95 -12.10 -15.64
CA LYS A 366 -15.83 -12.52 -14.52
C LYS A 366 -16.06 -14.03 -14.50
N ALA A 367 -16.23 -14.64 -15.67
CA ALA A 367 -16.45 -16.10 -15.78
C ALA A 367 -15.24 -16.90 -15.29
N ASP A 368 -14.01 -16.46 -15.60
CA ASP A 368 -12.79 -17.13 -15.19
C ASP A 368 -12.56 -17.00 -13.67
N TYR A 369 -12.85 -15.82 -13.11
CA TYR A 369 -12.80 -15.63 -11.67
C TYR A 369 -13.85 -16.47 -10.92
N ILE A 370 -15.08 -16.54 -11.42
CA ILE A 370 -16.15 -17.39 -10.85
C ILE A 370 -15.75 -18.86 -10.89
N ASP A 371 -15.16 -19.32 -11.99
CA ASP A 371 -14.68 -20.70 -12.11
C ASP A 371 -13.56 -21.00 -11.12
N SER A 372 -12.60 -20.08 -10.96
CA SER A 372 -11.51 -20.18 -9.98
C SER A 372 -12.04 -20.35 -8.55
N ILE A 373 -12.85 -19.39 -8.07
CA ILE A 373 -13.36 -19.43 -6.69
C ILE A 373 -14.36 -20.55 -6.42
N TRP A 374 -15.03 -21.05 -7.45
CA TRP A 374 -15.86 -22.24 -7.36
C TRP A 374 -15.02 -23.52 -7.15
N ASN A 375 -13.92 -23.65 -7.91
CA ASN A 375 -13.03 -24.81 -7.79
C ASN A 375 -12.41 -24.93 -6.40
N ASP A 376 -12.20 -23.79 -5.70
CA ASP A 376 -11.67 -23.77 -4.33
C ASP A 376 -12.68 -24.26 -3.28
N VAL A 377 -13.98 -24.20 -3.55
CA VAL A 377 -15.02 -24.56 -2.55
C VAL A 377 -15.90 -25.73 -2.93
N VAL A 378 -15.82 -26.24 -4.14
CA VAL A 378 -16.75 -27.29 -4.63
C VAL A 378 -16.70 -28.58 -3.80
N GLY A 379 -15.55 -28.91 -3.20
CA GLY A 379 -15.35 -30.05 -2.29
C GLY A 379 -15.75 -29.79 -0.84
N ALA A 380 -16.20 -28.58 -0.50
CA ALA A 380 -16.37 -28.16 0.89
C ALA A 380 -17.27 -29.08 1.75
N LYS A 381 -18.27 -29.74 1.16
CA LYS A 381 -19.17 -30.63 1.92
C LYS A 381 -18.43 -31.83 2.52
N GLU A 382 -17.48 -32.37 1.79
CA GLU A 382 -16.65 -33.51 2.20
C GLU A 382 -15.50 -33.07 3.07
N GLU A 383 -14.92 -31.89 2.81
CA GLU A 383 -13.65 -31.41 3.36
C GLU A 383 -13.82 -30.48 4.57
N ILE A 384 -15.04 -29.97 4.85
CA ILE A 384 -15.26 -28.98 5.91
C ILE A 384 -14.89 -29.49 7.32
N THR A 385 -14.79 -30.79 7.51
CA THR A 385 -14.35 -31.37 8.80
C THR A 385 -12.84 -31.34 8.98
N ASP A 386 -12.07 -31.19 7.90
CA ASP A 386 -10.61 -31.20 7.91
C ASP A 386 -10.05 -29.78 8.12
N ASP A 387 -10.66 -28.76 7.50
CA ASP A 387 -10.33 -27.34 7.72
C ASP A 387 -11.62 -26.49 7.80
N PRO A 388 -12.36 -26.59 8.92
CA PRO A 388 -13.67 -25.93 9.05
C PRO A 388 -13.56 -24.40 9.01
N MET A 389 -12.60 -23.81 9.69
CA MET A 389 -12.43 -22.35 9.72
C MET A 389 -12.22 -21.78 8.30
N TYR A 390 -11.34 -22.41 7.53
CA TYR A 390 -11.07 -21.99 6.16
C TYR A 390 -12.33 -22.06 5.29
N LEU A 391 -12.98 -23.22 5.26
CA LEU A 391 -14.12 -23.46 4.37
C LEU A 391 -15.36 -22.66 4.76
N ILE A 392 -15.63 -22.47 6.05
CA ILE A 392 -16.77 -21.65 6.51
C ILE A 392 -16.62 -20.21 5.99
N LEU A 393 -15.46 -19.62 6.17
CA LEU A 393 -15.22 -18.22 5.77
C LEU A 393 -15.07 -18.06 4.25
N ASN A 394 -14.52 -19.07 3.57
CA ASN A 394 -14.32 -19.00 2.12
C ASN A 394 -15.64 -19.19 1.35
N LEU A 395 -16.49 -20.11 1.75
CA LEU A 395 -17.86 -20.24 1.21
C LEU A 395 -18.62 -18.91 1.29
N ALA A 396 -18.50 -18.20 2.42
CA ALA A 396 -19.14 -16.89 2.59
C ALA A 396 -18.61 -15.85 1.60
N ARG A 397 -17.27 -15.80 1.37
CA ARG A 397 -16.64 -14.91 0.38
C ARG A 397 -17.13 -15.18 -1.04
N VAL A 398 -17.20 -16.48 -1.43
CA VAL A 398 -17.67 -16.89 -2.75
C VAL A 398 -19.11 -16.45 -2.97
N LEU A 399 -20.01 -16.71 -2.00
CA LEU A 399 -21.40 -16.32 -2.11
C LEU A 399 -21.58 -14.79 -2.14
N ALA A 400 -20.81 -14.05 -1.34
CA ALA A 400 -20.82 -12.58 -1.35
C ALA A 400 -20.39 -11.99 -2.71
N TYR A 401 -19.39 -12.60 -3.34
CA TYR A 401 -19.01 -12.18 -4.69
C TYR A 401 -20.12 -12.44 -5.72
N LEU A 402 -20.72 -13.62 -5.72
CA LEU A 402 -21.77 -13.96 -6.67
C LEU A 402 -23.00 -13.08 -6.52
N LYS A 403 -23.35 -12.68 -5.29
CA LYS A 403 -24.53 -11.84 -5.02
C LYS A 403 -24.29 -10.35 -5.24
N GLU A 404 -23.11 -9.86 -4.91
CA GLU A 404 -22.87 -8.42 -4.75
C GLU A 404 -21.55 -7.95 -5.38
N ASP A 405 -20.84 -8.79 -6.14
CA ASP A 405 -19.52 -8.53 -6.74
C ASP A 405 -18.43 -8.08 -5.72
N LEU A 406 -18.56 -8.52 -4.46
CA LEU A 406 -17.66 -8.14 -3.37
C LEU A 406 -16.43 -9.05 -3.30
N VAL A 407 -15.23 -8.48 -3.46
CA VAL A 407 -13.96 -9.20 -3.22
C VAL A 407 -13.55 -8.96 -1.76
N LEU A 408 -13.85 -9.95 -0.90
CA LEU A 408 -13.73 -9.87 0.55
C LEU A 408 -12.56 -10.68 1.11
N SER A 409 -11.98 -10.22 2.23
CA SER A 409 -11.13 -11.03 3.09
C SER A 409 -11.95 -12.11 3.83
N LYS A 410 -11.30 -13.10 4.44
CA LYS A 410 -11.97 -14.09 5.29
C LYS A 410 -12.78 -13.44 6.42
N LYS A 411 -12.22 -12.39 7.05
CA LYS A 411 -12.92 -11.64 8.09
C LYS A 411 -14.14 -10.90 7.55
N GLU A 412 -13.98 -10.14 6.46
CA GLU A 412 -15.10 -9.42 5.81
C GLU A 412 -16.17 -10.40 5.30
N GLY A 413 -15.79 -11.60 4.80
CA GLY A 413 -16.72 -12.66 4.40
C GLY A 413 -17.53 -13.19 5.58
N GLY A 414 -16.91 -13.40 6.74
CA GLY A 414 -17.61 -13.76 7.97
C GLY A 414 -18.59 -12.67 8.44
N GLU A 415 -18.17 -11.40 8.42
CA GLU A 415 -19.04 -10.27 8.76
C GLU A 415 -20.24 -10.16 7.78
N TRP A 416 -20.00 -10.37 6.48
CA TRP A 416 -21.08 -10.43 5.49
C TRP A 416 -22.04 -11.60 5.78
N ALA A 417 -21.52 -12.78 6.12
CA ALA A 417 -22.33 -13.97 6.42
C ALA A 417 -23.27 -13.73 7.61
N LEU A 418 -22.82 -13.07 8.67
CA LEU A 418 -23.63 -12.73 9.83
C LEU A 418 -24.81 -11.80 9.50
N ASN A 419 -24.70 -11.01 8.45
CA ASN A 419 -25.75 -10.09 8.02
C ASN A 419 -26.68 -10.67 6.95
N ASN A 420 -26.27 -11.72 6.23
CA ASN A 420 -26.96 -12.19 5.04
C ASN A 420 -27.40 -13.65 5.10
N LEU A 421 -26.87 -14.45 6.04
CA LEU A 421 -27.22 -15.87 6.14
C LEU A 421 -28.23 -16.15 7.27
N PRO A 422 -28.92 -17.31 7.23
CA PRO A 422 -29.82 -17.71 8.29
C PRO A 422 -29.17 -17.74 9.68
N GLU A 423 -29.90 -17.25 10.70
CA GLU A 423 -29.42 -17.10 12.08
C GLU A 423 -28.86 -18.42 12.68
N LYS A 424 -29.40 -19.58 12.25
CA LYS A 424 -28.93 -20.90 12.70
C LYS A 424 -27.45 -21.17 12.42
N TYR A 425 -26.81 -20.44 11.47
CA TYR A 425 -25.40 -20.57 11.11
C TYR A 425 -24.51 -19.52 11.76
N HIS A 426 -25.10 -18.48 12.42
CA HIS A 426 -24.31 -17.38 12.97
C HIS A 426 -23.30 -17.84 14.02
N GLY A 427 -23.66 -18.80 14.89
CA GLY A 427 -22.75 -19.35 15.88
C GLY A 427 -21.51 -20.01 15.23
N LEU A 428 -21.72 -20.79 14.17
CA LEU A 428 -20.66 -21.44 13.42
C LEU A 428 -19.70 -20.41 12.76
N VAL A 429 -20.28 -19.38 12.14
CA VAL A 429 -19.51 -18.29 11.49
C VAL A 429 -18.73 -17.48 12.53
N GLN A 430 -19.34 -17.15 13.68
CA GLN A 430 -18.67 -16.45 14.78
C GLN A 430 -17.49 -17.25 15.33
N ASP A 431 -17.63 -18.55 15.47
CA ASP A 431 -16.55 -19.44 15.91
C ASP A 431 -15.40 -19.43 14.91
N ALA A 432 -15.69 -19.53 13.61
CA ALA A 432 -14.67 -19.45 12.56
C ALA A 432 -13.95 -18.09 12.51
N MET A 433 -14.67 -17.00 12.68
CA MET A 433 -14.09 -15.66 12.78
C MET A 433 -13.21 -15.52 14.02
N ARG A 434 -13.65 -16.03 15.17
CA ARG A 434 -12.88 -15.99 16.41
C ARG A 434 -11.61 -16.83 16.31
N GLU A 435 -11.68 -18.03 15.77
CA GLU A 435 -10.50 -18.85 15.51
C GLU A 435 -9.51 -18.14 14.59
N TYR A 436 -10.02 -17.49 13.52
CA TYR A 436 -9.17 -16.76 12.58
C TYR A 436 -8.47 -15.54 13.21
N THR A 437 -9.16 -14.78 14.09
CA THR A 437 -8.66 -13.51 14.64
C THR A 437 -7.94 -13.63 15.98
N GLU A 438 -8.32 -14.58 16.85
CA GLU A 438 -7.89 -14.64 18.24
C GLU A 438 -6.89 -15.78 18.55
N ASN A 439 -6.43 -16.53 17.55
CA ASN A 439 -5.49 -17.66 17.72
C ASN A 439 -5.97 -18.73 18.73
N THR A 440 -7.29 -18.95 18.78
CA THR A 440 -7.92 -19.97 19.65
C THR A 440 -8.27 -21.20 18.82
N ASP A 441 -8.00 -22.39 19.34
CA ASP A 441 -8.46 -23.63 18.73
C ASP A 441 -9.95 -23.82 19.08
N ILE A 442 -10.78 -24.02 18.06
CA ILE A 442 -12.23 -24.20 18.22
C ILE A 442 -12.64 -25.60 17.78
N SER A 443 -13.48 -26.24 18.58
CA SER A 443 -14.10 -27.50 18.20
C SER A 443 -15.46 -27.22 17.54
N TYR A 444 -15.59 -27.58 16.27
CA TYR A 444 -16.80 -27.36 15.50
C TYR A 444 -17.77 -28.54 15.61
N ASP A 445 -19.08 -28.22 15.62
CA ASP A 445 -20.11 -29.21 15.45
C ASP A 445 -20.13 -29.71 13.99
N THR A 446 -19.75 -30.96 13.79
CA THR A 446 -19.56 -31.55 12.47
C THR A 446 -20.88 -31.60 11.67
N ASP A 447 -22.01 -31.82 12.33
CA ASP A 447 -23.30 -31.94 11.64
C ASP A 447 -23.75 -30.55 11.15
N ILE A 448 -23.63 -29.53 11.97
CA ILE A 448 -23.92 -28.13 11.59
C ILE A 448 -22.96 -27.64 10.50
N ALA A 449 -21.67 -27.97 10.59
CA ALA A 449 -20.69 -27.57 9.58
C ALA A 449 -21.01 -28.19 8.21
N LYS A 450 -21.34 -29.49 8.16
CA LYS A 450 -21.76 -30.16 6.91
C LYS A 450 -23.08 -29.64 6.36
N GLU A 451 -24.05 -29.33 7.23
CA GLU A 451 -25.32 -28.72 6.84
C GLU A 451 -25.06 -27.34 6.23
N TYR A 452 -24.20 -26.53 6.87
CA TYR A 452 -23.77 -25.21 6.36
C TYR A 452 -23.13 -25.33 4.97
N ALA A 453 -22.14 -26.21 4.81
CA ALA A 453 -21.49 -26.43 3.52
C ALA A 453 -22.48 -26.83 2.42
N GLY A 454 -23.40 -27.77 2.72
CA GLY A 454 -24.46 -28.16 1.78
C GLY A 454 -25.35 -26.99 1.38
N TYR A 455 -25.82 -26.21 2.35
CA TYR A 455 -26.63 -25.02 2.12
C TYR A 455 -25.87 -23.97 1.27
N MET A 456 -24.62 -23.68 1.62
CA MET A 456 -23.82 -22.69 0.89
C MET A 456 -23.54 -23.10 -0.55
N LEU A 457 -23.18 -24.37 -0.78
CA LEU A 457 -22.97 -24.91 -2.13
C LEU A 457 -24.23 -24.85 -3.00
N GLU A 458 -25.41 -25.11 -2.43
CA GLU A 458 -26.68 -24.95 -3.15
C GLU A 458 -26.94 -23.49 -3.54
N GLN A 459 -26.70 -22.55 -2.62
CA GLN A 459 -26.82 -21.10 -2.91
C GLN A 459 -25.81 -20.63 -3.97
N ILE A 460 -24.54 -21.03 -3.83
CA ILE A 460 -23.47 -20.70 -4.77
C ILE A 460 -23.76 -21.26 -6.16
N ALA A 461 -24.22 -22.50 -6.27
CA ALA A 461 -24.56 -23.12 -7.54
C ALA A 461 -25.72 -22.39 -8.25
N SER A 462 -26.77 -22.02 -7.50
CA SER A 462 -27.89 -21.24 -8.03
C SER A 462 -27.46 -19.86 -8.56
N GLU A 463 -26.70 -19.11 -7.79
CA GLU A 463 -26.20 -17.77 -8.20
C GLU A 463 -25.24 -17.85 -9.40
N ARG A 464 -24.43 -18.94 -9.45
CA ARG A 464 -23.51 -19.19 -10.57
C ARG A 464 -24.25 -19.43 -11.88
N GLU A 465 -25.35 -20.19 -11.86
CA GLU A 465 -26.17 -20.45 -13.04
C GLU A 465 -26.85 -19.18 -13.59
N GLU A 466 -27.12 -18.20 -12.73
CA GLU A 466 -27.70 -16.91 -13.15
C GLU A 466 -26.68 -15.95 -13.78
N GLN A 467 -25.37 -16.19 -13.57
CA GLN A 467 -24.30 -15.29 -14.00
C GLN A 467 -23.50 -15.79 -15.21
N ILE A 468 -23.67 -17.04 -15.61
CA ILE A 468 -23.06 -17.64 -16.80
C ILE A 468 -24.10 -17.74 -17.90
#